data_f52f5709246796692c7fa8942aec87c6
#
_entry.id   f52f5709246796692c7fa8942aec87c6
#
_cell.length_a   1.000
_cell.length_b   1.000
_cell.length_c   1.000
_cell.angle_alpha   90.00
_cell.angle_beta   90.00
_cell.angle_gamma   90.00
#
_symmetry.space_group_name_H-M   'P 1'
#
loop_
_entity.id
_entity.type
_entity.pdbx_description
1 polymer ?
#
loop_
_entity_poly.entity_id
_entity_poly.type
_entity_poly.pdbx_seq_one_letter_code
_entity_poly.pdbx_strand_id
1 'polypeptide(L)'
;MAKHLIIIIYFGLCLFLGVSVKAQISHGGQPLPLTATKSLTEDMFITMPPFDLAEQLRLDSLEATGLRNGFRFAYKFVTDYTPENSGVRFTLPDGTKVWRLGIRSEGALSLNIMFSKYHLPEGARVFLYNSDQSEVLGSFNHLNNSERGILPVAPIQGDELIIEYQEPAKTAFPGKLAVGEVNHGYRNLRLSEPQPDFAAFRCMPVIACYQDSTTRYDAIERSVVLMIINGTTGCTGTLVNNTANDGKPYLLTASHCLNNQFQIKNPDYEEVAGNIVCYFNYNSPQCSPVEPGRTDQTIASAHFRAVNESTDMALLELQDTPPADYRAYYAGWNALDAGTAPYTCIHHPGGSLKRLNLAEGNVELTTYKIQVTDFNENSHWKVARWATGCTAGGSSGSPLFDSDNRIIGGLTGGASSCLNPVEDFFFSIQKSWSEPADSSKQLKYRLDPIGVTARSCNGMDPNEGSGTANEHIEAATDVSLSVDRYRHTIHIDFAVPVSRASLTFVSLTGKAIRNYSITGQQTTLPIGSIPAGIYIVKIVYNNKLYTQKALF
;
A
#
# COMPACT_ATOMS: atom_id res chain seq x y z
N MET A 1 -53.04 -28.96 -46.06
CA MET A 1 -52.92 -28.26 -44.75
C MET A 1 -51.48 -28.29 -44.35
N ALA A 2 -50.72 -27.24 -44.68
CA ALA A 2 -49.30 -27.13 -44.38
C ALA A 2 -49.15 -26.18 -43.18
N LYS A 3 -48.55 -26.67 -42.10
CA LYS A 3 -48.18 -25.84 -40.93
C LYS A 3 -46.78 -25.31 -41.16
N HIS A 4 -46.66 -24.00 -41.30
CA HIS A 4 -45.35 -23.30 -41.29
C HIS A 4 -44.84 -23.18 -39.86
N LEU A 5 -43.67 -23.75 -39.62
CA LEU A 5 -42.88 -23.61 -38.39
C LEU A 5 -41.92 -22.42 -38.58
N ILE A 6 -42.17 -21.33 -37.86
CA ILE A 6 -41.30 -20.16 -37.85
C ILE A 6 -40.24 -20.41 -36.74
N ILE A 7 -39.00 -20.63 -37.15
CA ILE A 7 -37.84 -20.69 -36.24
C ILE A 7 -37.33 -19.28 -36.06
N ILE A 8 -37.49 -18.71 -34.86
CA ILE A 8 -36.91 -17.44 -34.46
C ILE A 8 -35.51 -17.74 -33.95
N ILE A 9 -34.49 -17.34 -34.75
CA ILE A 9 -33.09 -17.41 -34.33
C ILE A 9 -32.80 -16.15 -33.47
N TYR A 10 -32.67 -16.34 -32.17
CA TYR A 10 -32.14 -15.32 -31.27
C TYR A 10 -30.63 -15.23 -31.47
N PHE A 11 -30.17 -14.19 -32.15
CA PHE A 11 -28.78 -13.80 -32.16
C PHE A 11 -28.47 -13.10 -30.84
N GLY A 12 -27.92 -13.85 -29.89
CA GLY A 12 -27.42 -13.31 -28.64
C GLY A 12 -26.18 -12.46 -28.90
N LEU A 13 -26.37 -11.17 -28.93
CA LEU A 13 -25.28 -10.19 -28.93
C LEU A 13 -24.60 -10.21 -27.57
N CYS A 14 -23.56 -11.03 -27.39
CA CYS A 14 -22.66 -10.95 -26.24
C CYS A 14 -21.91 -9.61 -26.33
N LEU A 15 -22.44 -8.61 -25.64
CA LEU A 15 -21.66 -7.43 -25.28
C LEU A 15 -20.55 -7.90 -24.31
N PHE A 16 -19.36 -8.07 -24.85
CA PHE A 16 -18.15 -8.06 -24.04
C PHE A 16 -18.01 -6.66 -23.43
N LEU A 17 -18.54 -6.48 -22.23
CA LEU A 17 -18.15 -5.37 -21.37
C LEU A 17 -16.68 -5.63 -21.04
N GLY A 18 -15.79 -5.00 -21.79
CA GLY A 18 -14.39 -4.93 -21.46
C GLY A 18 -14.27 -4.26 -20.09
N VAL A 19 -13.97 -5.05 -19.07
CA VAL A 19 -13.58 -4.53 -17.77
C VAL A 19 -12.25 -3.82 -18.00
N SER A 20 -12.29 -2.48 -18.02
CA SER A 20 -11.07 -1.68 -18.07
C SER A 20 -10.30 -1.94 -16.78
N VAL A 21 -9.24 -2.72 -16.86
CA VAL A 21 -8.29 -2.91 -15.77
C VAL A 21 -7.56 -1.58 -15.57
N LYS A 22 -7.65 -1.00 -14.36
CA LYS A 22 -7.09 0.32 -14.05
C LYS A 22 -5.73 0.12 -13.40
N ALA A 23 -4.65 0.47 -14.10
CA ALA A 23 -3.30 0.56 -13.54
C ALA A 23 -3.04 1.99 -13.06
N GLN A 24 -2.41 2.15 -11.91
CA GLN A 24 -1.96 3.43 -11.31
C GLN A 24 -3.05 4.52 -11.35
N ILE A 25 -4.20 4.23 -10.80
CA ILE A 25 -5.49 4.88 -11.03
C ILE A 25 -5.58 5.44 -12.46
N SER A 26 -5.49 4.51 -13.38
CA SER A 26 -5.71 4.76 -14.80
C SER A 26 -7.19 5.05 -15.03
N HIS A 27 -7.47 6.11 -15.78
CA HIS A 27 -8.84 6.51 -16.06
C HIS A 27 -9.33 5.99 -17.43
N GLY A 28 -8.70 4.92 -17.92
CA GLY A 28 -9.07 4.22 -19.16
C GLY A 28 -8.69 4.97 -20.43
N GLY A 29 -9.10 4.46 -21.58
CA GLY A 29 -8.69 4.93 -22.91
C GLY A 29 -7.53 4.10 -23.46
N GLN A 30 -7.13 4.44 -24.68
CA GLN A 30 -6.02 3.81 -25.39
C GLN A 30 -5.13 4.90 -26.00
N PRO A 31 -3.81 4.70 -26.09
CA PRO A 31 -2.96 5.55 -26.89
C PRO A 31 -3.37 5.49 -28.37
N LEU A 32 -2.90 6.43 -29.16
CA LEU A 32 -3.17 6.42 -30.60
C LEU A 32 -2.52 5.19 -31.24
N PRO A 33 -3.23 4.50 -32.16
CA PRO A 33 -2.64 3.37 -32.89
C PRO A 33 -1.38 3.80 -33.66
N LEU A 34 -0.35 2.95 -33.63
CA LEU A 34 0.86 3.13 -34.40
C LEU A 34 0.58 2.72 -35.86
N THR A 35 0.13 3.68 -36.68
CA THR A 35 -0.12 3.49 -38.11
C THR A 35 1.01 4.08 -38.95
N ALA A 36 1.05 3.79 -40.24
CA ALA A 36 2.07 4.32 -41.16
C ALA A 36 2.18 5.87 -41.15
N THR A 37 1.09 6.57 -40.86
CA THR A 37 1.04 8.05 -40.76
C THR A 37 1.30 8.60 -39.36
N LYS A 38 1.40 7.71 -38.36
CA LYS A 38 1.61 8.03 -36.92
C LYS A 38 2.61 7.06 -36.29
N SER A 39 3.55 6.53 -37.09
CA SER A 39 4.63 5.67 -36.66
C SER A 39 5.56 6.42 -35.71
N LEU A 40 6.31 5.66 -34.94
CA LEU A 40 7.43 6.19 -34.16
C LEU A 40 8.53 6.60 -35.14
N THR A 41 9.03 7.82 -35.04
CA THR A 41 10.09 8.38 -35.88
C THR A 41 11.32 8.66 -35.02
N GLU A 42 12.53 8.53 -35.58
CA GLU A 42 13.78 8.72 -34.83
C GLU A 42 13.90 10.11 -34.20
N ASP A 43 13.34 11.14 -34.82
CA ASP A 43 13.37 12.51 -34.33
C ASP A 43 12.56 12.74 -33.04
N MET A 44 11.68 11.79 -32.67
CA MET A 44 10.97 11.84 -31.39
C MET A 44 11.78 11.26 -30.21
N PHE A 45 12.84 10.48 -30.49
CA PHE A 45 13.61 9.80 -29.46
C PHE A 45 14.75 10.66 -28.92
N ILE A 46 14.91 10.58 -27.61
CA ILE A 46 16.09 11.05 -26.88
C ILE A 46 16.78 9.82 -26.29
N THR A 47 18.08 9.67 -26.63
CA THR A 47 18.90 8.60 -26.05
C THR A 47 19.57 9.12 -24.79
N MET A 48 19.40 8.39 -23.68
CA MET A 48 20.01 8.70 -22.40
C MET A 48 21.53 8.48 -22.46
N PRO A 49 22.32 9.25 -21.70
CA PRO A 49 23.76 9.03 -21.60
C PRO A 49 24.08 7.64 -21.05
N PRO A 50 25.22 7.04 -21.44
CA PRO A 50 25.70 5.81 -20.80
C PRO A 50 26.09 6.10 -19.34
N PHE A 51 25.96 5.07 -18.48
CA PHE A 51 26.44 5.12 -17.10
C PHE A 51 27.30 3.88 -16.79
N ASP A 52 28.13 3.97 -15.76
CA ASP A 52 28.99 2.87 -15.35
C ASP A 52 28.23 1.86 -14.49
N LEU A 53 27.70 0.82 -15.13
CA LEU A 53 26.98 -0.27 -14.46
C LEU A 53 27.89 -1.01 -13.45
N ALA A 54 29.17 -1.22 -13.77
CA ALA A 54 30.08 -1.96 -12.88
C ALA A 54 30.31 -1.18 -11.58
N GLU A 55 30.53 0.12 -11.68
CA GLU A 55 30.64 1.00 -10.52
C GLU A 55 29.34 1.05 -9.72
N GLN A 56 28.17 1.11 -10.39
CA GLN A 56 26.88 1.10 -9.71
C GLN A 56 26.65 -0.20 -8.91
N LEU A 57 26.95 -1.36 -9.49
CA LEU A 57 26.88 -2.65 -8.80
C LEU A 57 27.88 -2.75 -7.65
N ARG A 58 29.08 -2.17 -7.82
CA ARG A 58 30.09 -2.07 -6.75
C ARG A 58 29.57 -1.22 -5.58
N LEU A 59 28.98 -0.05 -5.85
CA LEU A 59 28.37 0.80 -4.83
C LEU A 59 27.22 0.06 -4.09
N ASP A 60 26.36 -0.64 -4.81
CA ASP A 60 25.30 -1.46 -4.23
C ASP A 60 25.83 -2.54 -3.29
N SER A 61 26.99 -3.14 -3.63
CA SER A 61 27.61 -4.18 -2.78
C SER A 61 28.20 -3.61 -1.48
N LEU A 62 28.67 -2.35 -1.49
CA LEU A 62 29.21 -1.68 -0.32
C LEU A 62 28.11 -1.24 0.66
N GLU A 63 26.94 -0.92 0.16
CA GLU A 63 25.78 -0.52 0.98
C GLU A 63 25.14 -1.67 1.77
N ALA A 64 25.52 -2.91 1.46
CA ALA A 64 24.89 -4.12 2.00
C ALA A 64 25.26 -4.46 3.46
N THR A 65 25.94 -3.58 4.21
CA THR A 65 26.44 -3.90 5.55
C THR A 65 25.48 -3.48 6.67
N GLY A 66 24.72 -4.44 7.21
CA GLY A 66 24.00 -4.33 8.50
C GLY A 66 22.55 -3.89 8.46
N LEU A 67 22.07 -3.23 7.41
CA LEU A 67 20.64 -2.98 7.16
C LEU A 67 20.12 -3.98 6.12
N ARG A 68 18.84 -4.31 6.19
CA ARG A 68 18.15 -4.82 4.99
C ARG A 68 17.82 -3.61 4.13
N ASN A 69 18.78 -3.19 3.35
CA ASN A 69 18.65 -2.05 2.46
C ASN A 69 17.44 -2.23 1.55
N GLY A 70 16.78 -1.14 1.18
CA GLY A 70 15.89 -1.12 0.04
C GLY A 70 16.60 -1.74 -1.17
N PHE A 71 15.88 -2.44 -2.01
CA PHE A 71 16.46 -3.03 -3.23
C PHE A 71 16.63 -1.94 -4.29
N ARG A 72 17.82 -1.33 -4.40
CA ARG A 72 18.10 -0.39 -5.49
C ARG A 72 18.20 -1.14 -6.81
N PHE A 73 17.38 -0.77 -7.77
CA PHE A 73 17.24 -1.44 -9.06
C PHE A 73 17.51 -0.54 -10.25
N ALA A 74 17.48 0.79 -10.07
CA ALA A 74 17.60 1.74 -11.16
C ALA A 74 18.58 2.87 -10.86
N TYR A 75 19.16 3.41 -11.93
CA TYR A 75 19.97 4.62 -11.95
C TYR A 75 19.16 5.81 -12.42
N LYS A 76 19.24 6.93 -11.72
CA LYS A 76 18.48 8.14 -11.99
C LYS A 76 19.23 9.11 -12.89
N PHE A 77 18.60 9.52 -13.98
CA PHE A 77 18.99 10.69 -14.76
C PHE A 77 18.04 11.84 -14.43
N VAL A 78 18.61 13.02 -14.09
CA VAL A 78 17.85 14.26 -13.94
C VAL A 78 17.67 14.89 -15.30
N THR A 79 16.45 15.26 -15.66
CA THR A 79 16.07 15.77 -16.97
C THR A 79 15.13 16.98 -16.83
N ASP A 80 14.80 17.63 -17.95
CA ASP A 80 13.76 18.67 -18.03
C ASP A 80 13.14 18.62 -19.44
N TYR A 81 12.53 17.48 -19.77
CA TYR A 81 11.88 17.31 -21.09
C TYR A 81 10.44 17.78 -21.04
N THR A 82 10.10 18.70 -21.93
CA THR A 82 8.76 19.30 -22.03
C THR A 82 8.25 19.25 -23.46
N PRO A 83 6.94 19.45 -23.70
CA PRO A 83 6.42 19.57 -25.06
C PRO A 83 7.05 20.67 -25.92
N GLU A 84 7.70 21.66 -25.28
CA GLU A 84 8.34 22.80 -25.95
C GLU A 84 9.77 22.51 -26.40
N ASN A 85 10.50 21.63 -25.70
CA ASN A 85 11.93 21.41 -25.93
C ASN A 85 12.30 20.00 -26.43
N SER A 86 11.32 19.07 -26.50
CA SER A 86 11.60 17.66 -26.79
C SER A 86 10.46 16.96 -27.52
N GLY A 87 10.78 15.84 -28.21
CA GLY A 87 9.82 15.02 -28.92
C GLY A 87 9.18 15.73 -30.11
N VAL A 88 8.09 15.17 -30.60
CA VAL A 88 7.35 15.68 -31.75
C VAL A 88 5.93 16.09 -31.38
N ARG A 89 5.42 17.11 -32.05
CA ARG A 89 4.04 17.62 -31.86
C ARG A 89 3.29 17.60 -33.19
N PHE A 90 2.03 17.21 -33.13
CA PHE A 90 1.12 17.25 -34.27
C PHE A 90 -0.32 17.47 -33.79
N THR A 91 -1.19 17.80 -34.75
CA THR A 91 -2.62 18.02 -34.45
C THR A 91 -3.47 17.03 -35.25
N LEU A 92 -4.44 16.41 -34.60
CA LEU A 92 -5.39 15.50 -35.22
C LEU A 92 -6.48 16.31 -35.99
N PRO A 93 -7.23 15.65 -36.90
CA PRO A 93 -8.29 16.32 -37.67
C PRO A 93 -9.40 16.96 -36.81
N ASP A 94 -9.64 16.43 -35.61
CA ASP A 94 -10.60 16.98 -34.65
C ASP A 94 -10.06 18.15 -33.81
N GLY A 95 -8.80 18.54 -34.09
CA GLY A 95 -8.11 19.63 -33.40
C GLY A 95 -7.38 19.21 -32.11
N THR A 96 -7.42 17.93 -31.74
CA THR A 96 -6.65 17.40 -30.59
C THR A 96 -5.16 17.59 -30.87
N LYS A 97 -4.46 18.25 -29.95
CA LYS A 97 -3.00 18.40 -29.97
C LYS A 97 -2.36 17.18 -29.34
N VAL A 98 -1.34 16.65 -29.99
CA VAL A 98 -0.59 15.48 -29.51
C VAL A 98 0.89 15.82 -29.39
N TRP A 99 1.49 15.42 -28.27
CA TRP A 99 2.94 15.40 -28.08
C TRP A 99 3.38 13.97 -27.83
N ARG A 100 4.42 13.54 -28.53
CA ARG A 100 5.09 12.25 -28.29
C ARG A 100 6.56 12.47 -28.04
N LEU A 101 7.06 11.84 -26.97
CA LEU A 101 8.47 11.77 -26.63
C LEU A 101 8.86 10.31 -26.44
N GLY A 102 9.80 9.83 -27.25
CA GLY A 102 10.47 8.55 -27.03
C GLY A 102 11.73 8.73 -26.17
N ILE A 103 11.92 7.88 -25.21
CA ILE A 103 13.13 7.81 -24.40
C ILE A 103 13.76 6.44 -24.64
N ARG A 104 15.05 6.44 -25.02
CA ARG A 104 15.83 5.23 -25.19
C ARG A 104 17.00 5.23 -24.22
N SER A 105 17.18 4.15 -23.46
CA SER A 105 18.29 4.00 -22.54
C SER A 105 18.88 2.60 -22.70
N GLU A 106 19.95 2.50 -23.49
CA GLU A 106 20.52 1.25 -23.96
C GLU A 106 20.87 0.31 -22.79
N GLY A 107 20.40 -0.93 -22.87
CA GLY A 107 20.62 -1.97 -21.86
C GLY A 107 19.74 -1.86 -20.61
N ALA A 108 18.78 -0.93 -20.56
CA ALA A 108 17.80 -0.90 -19.49
C ALA A 108 16.90 -2.14 -19.52
N LEU A 109 16.66 -2.73 -18.36
CA LEU A 109 15.70 -3.81 -18.17
C LEU A 109 14.29 -3.28 -18.00
N SER A 110 14.18 -2.04 -17.51
CA SER A 110 12.94 -1.26 -17.40
C SER A 110 13.24 0.22 -17.40
N LEU A 111 12.24 1.03 -17.75
CA LEU A 111 12.28 2.49 -17.65
C LEU A 111 11.07 2.98 -16.88
N ASN A 112 11.29 3.92 -15.99
CA ASN A 112 10.23 4.72 -15.38
C ASN A 112 10.64 6.18 -15.29
N ILE A 113 9.64 7.05 -15.14
CA ILE A 113 9.85 8.50 -15.08
C ILE A 113 9.15 9.10 -13.87
N MET A 114 9.56 10.32 -13.54
CA MET A 114 8.80 11.22 -12.68
C MET A 114 8.51 12.50 -13.44
N PHE A 115 7.23 12.86 -13.55
CA PHE A 115 6.85 14.19 -13.99
C PHE A 115 7.09 15.19 -12.85
N SER A 116 8.05 16.07 -13.02
CA SER A 116 8.33 17.19 -12.08
C SER A 116 7.32 18.33 -12.23
N LYS A 117 6.58 18.35 -13.35
CA LYS A 117 5.37 19.17 -13.55
C LYS A 117 4.29 18.30 -14.16
N TYR A 118 3.18 18.19 -13.46
CA TYR A 118 2.00 17.47 -13.93
C TYR A 118 0.74 18.24 -13.51
N HIS A 119 0.13 18.94 -14.45
CA HIS A 119 -1.12 19.65 -14.22
C HIS A 119 -1.93 19.69 -15.52
N LEU A 120 -2.93 18.83 -15.62
CA LEU A 120 -3.72 18.62 -16.83
C LEU A 120 -5.11 19.23 -16.71
N PRO A 121 -5.63 19.84 -17.79
CA PRO A 121 -7.03 20.22 -17.89
C PRO A 121 -7.93 18.99 -18.09
N GLU A 122 -9.21 19.14 -17.79
CA GLU A 122 -10.22 18.12 -18.09
C GLU A 122 -10.21 17.75 -19.59
N GLY A 123 -10.32 16.44 -19.86
CA GLY A 123 -10.28 15.87 -21.20
C GLY A 123 -8.87 15.58 -21.74
N ALA A 124 -7.82 16.16 -21.17
CA ALA A 124 -6.44 15.83 -21.52
C ALA A 124 -6.02 14.47 -20.93
N ARG A 125 -5.12 13.77 -21.61
CA ARG A 125 -4.68 12.42 -21.27
C ARG A 125 -3.20 12.23 -21.51
N VAL A 126 -2.53 11.45 -20.65
CA VAL A 126 -1.16 11.00 -20.83
C VAL A 126 -1.14 9.48 -20.79
N PHE A 127 -0.44 8.87 -21.74
CA PHE A 127 -0.13 7.45 -21.80
C PHE A 127 1.39 7.26 -21.79
N LEU A 128 1.85 6.18 -21.18
CA LEU A 128 3.22 5.70 -21.29
C LEU A 128 3.17 4.26 -21.79
N TYR A 129 4.02 3.92 -22.74
CA TYR A 129 4.01 2.58 -23.34
C TYR A 129 5.36 2.22 -23.97
N ASN A 130 5.60 0.92 -24.15
CA ASN A 130 6.74 0.41 -24.92
C ASN A 130 6.47 0.51 -26.44
N SER A 131 7.51 0.33 -27.25
CA SER A 131 7.45 0.60 -28.70
C SER A 131 6.42 -0.22 -29.48
N ASP A 132 6.00 -1.39 -28.97
CA ASP A 132 4.97 -2.25 -29.59
C ASP A 132 3.59 -2.13 -28.94
N GLN A 133 3.43 -1.27 -27.94
CA GLN A 133 2.21 -1.07 -27.15
C GLN A 133 1.70 -2.35 -26.44
N SER A 134 2.57 -3.32 -26.18
CA SER A 134 2.22 -4.52 -25.41
C SER A 134 2.06 -4.20 -23.91
N GLU A 135 2.73 -3.17 -23.43
CA GLU A 135 2.59 -2.64 -22.08
C GLU A 135 2.20 -1.16 -22.15
N VAL A 136 1.07 -0.80 -21.55
CA VAL A 136 0.52 0.56 -21.55
C VAL A 136 0.10 0.96 -20.13
N LEU A 137 0.62 2.10 -19.67
CA LEU A 137 0.19 2.76 -18.44
C LEU A 137 -0.64 4.00 -18.77
N GLY A 138 -1.68 4.24 -17.97
CA GLY A 138 -2.60 5.39 -18.17
C GLY A 138 -3.96 4.94 -18.72
N SER A 139 -4.83 5.87 -19.22
CA SER A 139 -4.54 7.31 -19.25
C SER A 139 -4.45 7.90 -17.85
N PHE A 140 -3.44 8.71 -17.65
CA PHE A 140 -3.40 9.66 -16.55
C PHE A 140 -4.06 10.95 -17.03
N ASN A 141 -4.90 11.59 -16.20
CA ASN A 141 -5.67 12.77 -16.59
C ASN A 141 -5.71 13.81 -15.44
N HIS A 142 -6.65 14.74 -15.48
CA HIS A 142 -6.80 15.78 -14.47
C HIS A 142 -7.10 15.23 -13.05
N LEU A 143 -7.63 14.02 -12.90
CA LEU A 143 -7.86 13.37 -11.61
C LEU A 143 -6.56 12.91 -10.95
N ASN A 144 -5.46 12.79 -11.70
CA ASN A 144 -4.13 12.53 -11.18
C ASN A 144 -3.35 13.81 -10.81
N ASN A 145 -3.95 15.00 -10.97
CA ASN A 145 -3.35 16.24 -10.51
C ASN A 145 -3.20 16.18 -8.98
N SER A 146 -2.00 16.43 -8.49
CA SER A 146 -1.71 16.55 -7.07
C SER A 146 -1.46 18.01 -6.68
N GLU A 147 -1.59 18.35 -5.40
CA GLU A 147 -1.24 19.69 -4.89
C GLU A 147 0.22 20.07 -5.18
N ARG A 148 1.09 19.07 -5.25
CA ARG A 148 2.51 19.25 -5.58
C ARG A 148 2.78 19.39 -7.07
N GLY A 149 1.81 19.04 -7.91
CA GLY A 149 1.97 19.07 -9.36
C GLY A 149 3.03 18.11 -9.89
N ILE A 150 3.26 16.97 -9.22
CA ILE A 150 4.16 15.89 -9.65
C ILE A 150 3.38 14.59 -9.85
N LEU A 151 3.94 13.69 -10.68
CA LEU A 151 3.42 12.34 -10.86
C LEU A 151 4.57 11.37 -11.11
N PRO A 152 4.94 10.51 -10.13
CA PRO A 152 5.83 9.39 -10.37
C PRO A 152 5.08 8.29 -11.13
N VAL A 153 5.76 7.61 -12.04
CA VAL A 153 5.16 6.57 -12.89
C VAL A 153 5.85 5.23 -12.64
N ALA A 154 5.07 4.17 -12.66
CA ALA A 154 5.54 2.80 -12.52
C ALA A 154 6.50 2.40 -13.65
N PRO A 155 7.48 1.48 -13.42
CA PRO A 155 8.33 0.96 -14.46
C PRO A 155 7.58 0.24 -15.59
N ILE A 156 8.01 0.50 -16.82
CA ILE A 156 7.66 -0.24 -18.04
C ILE A 156 8.88 -1.07 -18.46
N GLN A 157 8.67 -2.30 -18.90
CA GLN A 157 9.75 -3.22 -19.28
C GLN A 157 10.41 -2.79 -20.60
N GLY A 158 11.72 -3.00 -20.69
CA GLY A 158 12.53 -2.69 -21.86
C GLY A 158 13.37 -1.42 -21.74
N ASP A 159 14.06 -1.10 -22.80
CA ASP A 159 15.00 0.00 -22.91
C ASP A 159 14.45 1.19 -23.74
N GLU A 160 13.18 1.11 -24.16
CA GLU A 160 12.44 2.18 -24.83
C GLU A 160 11.11 2.47 -24.10
N LEU A 161 10.82 3.75 -23.92
CA LEU A 161 9.60 4.25 -23.32
C LEU A 161 9.05 5.40 -24.17
N ILE A 162 7.78 5.33 -24.54
CA ILE A 162 7.08 6.40 -25.26
C ILE A 162 6.09 7.08 -24.31
N ILE A 163 6.15 8.40 -24.25
CA ILE A 163 5.18 9.26 -23.57
C ILE A 163 4.29 9.88 -24.64
N GLU A 164 2.99 9.73 -24.51
CA GLU A 164 2.01 10.34 -25.40
C GLU A 164 1.05 11.22 -24.60
N TYR A 165 1.08 12.51 -24.86
CA TYR A 165 0.14 13.48 -24.31
C TYR A 165 -0.87 13.88 -25.38
N GLN A 166 -2.16 13.85 -25.04
CA GLN A 166 -3.28 14.26 -25.88
C GLN A 166 -4.04 15.39 -25.17
N GLU A 167 -4.16 16.56 -25.84
CA GLU A 167 -4.91 17.72 -25.35
C GLU A 167 -6.04 18.07 -26.32
N PRO A 168 -7.31 18.08 -25.88
CA PRO A 168 -8.42 18.53 -26.74
C PRO A 168 -8.21 19.93 -27.30
N ALA A 169 -8.83 20.24 -28.46
CA ALA A 169 -8.73 21.54 -29.09
C ALA A 169 -9.18 22.71 -28.20
N LYS A 170 -10.11 22.42 -27.27
CA LYS A 170 -10.64 23.40 -26.33
C LYS A 170 -10.50 22.87 -24.89
N THR A 171 -9.73 23.56 -24.10
CA THR A 171 -9.50 23.27 -22.66
C THR A 171 -9.59 24.56 -21.88
N ALA A 172 -9.84 24.46 -20.57
CA ALA A 172 -9.93 25.62 -19.68
C ALA A 172 -8.56 26.32 -19.52
N PHE A 173 -7.49 25.56 -19.63
CA PHE A 173 -6.09 26.03 -19.60
C PHE A 173 -5.22 25.02 -20.35
N PRO A 174 -4.04 25.40 -20.84
CA PRO A 174 -3.09 24.47 -21.45
C PRO A 174 -2.48 23.55 -20.37
N GLY A 175 -2.36 22.26 -20.67
CA GLY A 175 -1.71 21.32 -19.77
C GLY A 175 -0.22 21.65 -19.56
N LYS A 176 0.30 21.33 -18.38
CA LYS A 176 1.71 21.53 -18.02
C LYS A 176 2.34 20.18 -17.70
N LEU A 177 3.34 19.80 -18.48
CA LEU A 177 4.11 18.58 -18.33
C LEU A 177 5.60 18.87 -18.39
N ALA A 178 6.38 18.25 -17.48
CA ALA A 178 7.82 18.17 -17.59
C ALA A 178 8.29 16.83 -17.02
N VAL A 179 9.08 16.07 -17.77
CA VAL A 179 9.76 14.87 -17.31
C VAL A 179 11.02 15.30 -16.58
N GLY A 180 11.00 15.26 -15.25
CA GLY A 180 12.10 15.68 -14.39
C GLY A 180 13.11 14.60 -14.10
N GLU A 181 12.71 13.34 -14.19
CA GLU A 181 13.57 12.19 -13.96
C GLU A 181 13.27 11.07 -14.95
N VAL A 182 14.35 10.43 -15.42
CA VAL A 182 14.31 9.15 -16.17
C VAL A 182 15.15 8.16 -15.38
N ASN A 183 14.55 7.03 -15.02
CA ASN A 183 15.21 6.00 -14.21
C ASN A 183 15.47 4.76 -15.08
N HIS A 184 16.76 4.40 -15.22
CA HIS A 184 17.26 3.25 -15.95
C HIS A 184 17.35 2.04 -15.04
N GLY A 185 16.45 1.08 -15.19
CA GLY A 185 16.46 -0.17 -14.45
C GLY A 185 17.59 -1.09 -14.91
N TYR A 186 18.63 -1.23 -14.10
CA TYR A 186 19.77 -2.12 -14.35
C TYR A 186 19.70 -3.45 -13.60
N ARG A 187 18.78 -3.56 -12.65
CA ARG A 187 18.37 -4.81 -12.00
C ARG A 187 16.91 -5.06 -12.28
N ASN A 188 16.58 -6.33 -12.36
CA ASN A 188 15.24 -6.72 -12.70
C ASN A 188 14.32 -6.58 -11.47
N LEU A 189 13.43 -5.59 -11.49
CA LEU A 189 12.16 -5.65 -10.78
C LEU A 189 11.25 -6.53 -11.61
N ARG A 190 11.40 -7.84 -11.53
CA ARG A 190 10.62 -8.66 -12.41
C ARG A 190 9.26 -8.94 -11.91
N LEU A 191 8.50 -8.39 -12.68
CA LEU A 191 7.09 -8.48 -12.81
C LEU A 191 6.65 -9.69 -13.69
N SER A 192 7.49 -10.26 -14.57
CA SER A 192 6.98 -11.18 -15.58
C SER A 192 7.78 -12.43 -15.95
N GLU A 193 9.00 -12.67 -15.44
CA GLU A 193 9.72 -13.89 -15.84
C GLU A 193 10.53 -14.60 -14.74
N PRO A 194 10.73 -15.95 -14.83
CA PRO A 194 11.57 -16.71 -13.92
C PRO A 194 13.03 -16.26 -14.01
N GLN A 195 13.65 -15.86 -12.90
CA GLN A 195 15.05 -15.42 -12.83
C GLN A 195 16.01 -16.58 -12.59
N PRO A 196 17.23 -16.55 -13.16
CA PRO A 196 18.32 -17.47 -12.79
C PRO A 196 18.72 -17.32 -11.31
N ASP A 197 18.58 -16.10 -10.73
CA ASP A 197 18.90 -15.81 -9.32
C ASP A 197 17.83 -16.28 -8.33
N PHE A 198 16.79 -16.97 -8.77
CA PHE A 198 15.80 -17.63 -7.90
C PHE A 198 16.43 -18.61 -6.89
N ALA A 199 17.69 -19.03 -7.11
CA ALA A 199 18.43 -19.80 -6.12
C ALA A 199 18.52 -19.06 -4.76
N ALA A 200 18.63 -17.72 -4.77
CA ALA A 200 18.68 -16.90 -3.57
C ALA A 200 17.35 -16.87 -2.79
N PHE A 201 16.21 -17.14 -3.44
CA PHE A 201 14.88 -17.08 -2.82
C PHE A 201 14.22 -18.45 -2.66
N ARG A 202 14.95 -19.57 -2.90
CA ARG A 202 14.40 -20.94 -2.81
C ARG A 202 13.81 -21.28 -1.45
N CYS A 203 14.31 -20.68 -0.38
CA CYS A 203 13.79 -20.88 0.98
C CYS A 203 12.61 -19.96 1.32
N MET A 204 12.27 -19.02 0.45
CA MET A 204 11.18 -18.06 0.64
C MET A 204 10.01 -18.42 -0.28
N PRO A 205 9.02 -19.17 0.17
CA PRO A 205 7.88 -19.56 -0.66
C PRO A 205 7.05 -18.33 -1.03
N VAL A 206 6.46 -18.33 -2.24
CA VAL A 206 5.43 -17.35 -2.60
C VAL A 206 4.20 -17.55 -1.73
N ILE A 207 3.47 -16.49 -1.46
CA ILE A 207 2.31 -16.51 -0.55
C ILE A 207 1.27 -17.55 -0.97
N ALA A 208 1.06 -17.75 -2.25
CA ALA A 208 0.14 -18.74 -2.81
C ALA A 208 0.38 -20.17 -2.31
N CYS A 209 1.63 -20.53 -1.94
CA CYS A 209 1.94 -21.85 -1.40
C CYS A 209 1.26 -22.14 -0.04
N TYR A 210 0.77 -21.11 0.63
CA TYR A 210 0.07 -21.24 1.92
C TYR A 210 -1.43 -21.08 1.81
N GLN A 211 -1.93 -20.41 0.77
CA GLN A 211 -3.37 -20.14 0.58
C GLN A 211 -4.16 -21.43 0.33
N ASP A 212 -3.58 -22.43 -0.32
CA ASP A 212 -4.21 -23.74 -0.54
C ASP A 212 -4.42 -24.54 0.75
N SER A 213 -3.67 -24.23 1.81
CA SER A 213 -3.68 -24.98 3.07
C SER A 213 -4.40 -24.28 4.22
N THR A 214 -4.60 -22.97 4.13
CA THR A 214 -5.24 -22.16 5.18
C THR A 214 -5.71 -20.81 4.64
N THR A 215 -6.87 -20.34 5.12
CA THR A 215 -7.38 -18.98 4.85
C THR A 215 -6.75 -17.91 5.76
N ARG A 216 -5.87 -18.30 6.68
CA ARG A 216 -5.27 -17.40 7.68
C ARG A 216 -4.63 -16.16 7.07
N TYR A 217 -4.01 -16.29 5.90
CA TYR A 217 -3.24 -15.22 5.29
C TYR A 217 -4.01 -14.42 4.23
N ASP A 218 -5.22 -14.86 3.83
CA ASP A 218 -5.97 -14.30 2.71
C ASP A 218 -6.33 -12.81 2.87
N ALA A 219 -6.56 -12.38 4.09
CA ALA A 219 -6.83 -10.98 4.39
C ALA A 219 -5.53 -10.18 4.50
N ILE A 220 -4.60 -10.59 5.38
CA ILE A 220 -3.40 -9.80 5.69
C ILE A 220 -2.44 -9.69 4.52
N GLU A 221 -2.41 -10.65 3.59
CA GLU A 221 -1.58 -10.56 2.40
C GLU A 221 -1.99 -9.38 1.50
N ARG A 222 -3.29 -9.04 1.45
CA ARG A 222 -3.83 -7.92 0.67
C ARG A 222 -3.53 -6.55 1.27
N SER A 223 -2.98 -6.51 2.50
CA SER A 223 -2.50 -5.27 3.10
C SER A 223 -1.06 -4.92 2.70
N VAL A 224 -0.27 -5.90 2.24
CA VAL A 224 1.16 -5.74 1.97
C VAL A 224 1.37 -5.34 0.52
N VAL A 225 2.17 -4.31 0.29
CA VAL A 225 2.46 -3.73 -1.02
C VAL A 225 3.96 -3.64 -1.28
N LEU A 226 4.36 -3.81 -2.56
CA LEU A 226 5.69 -3.41 -3.01
C LEU A 226 5.69 -1.89 -3.20
N MET A 227 6.66 -1.21 -2.61
CA MET A 227 6.88 0.23 -2.76
C MET A 227 8.06 0.48 -3.68
N ILE A 228 7.89 1.35 -4.67
CA ILE A 228 8.98 1.95 -5.45
C ILE A 228 9.15 3.37 -4.97
N ILE A 229 10.32 3.71 -4.46
CA ILE A 229 10.63 4.99 -3.85
C ILE A 229 11.62 5.73 -4.75
N ASN A 230 11.34 6.99 -5.05
CA ASN A 230 12.15 7.85 -5.93
C ASN A 230 12.47 7.20 -7.28
N GLY A 231 11.61 6.30 -7.76
CA GLY A 231 11.78 5.59 -9.03
C GLY A 231 12.94 4.60 -9.08
N THR A 232 13.71 4.40 -8.01
CA THR A 232 14.99 3.66 -8.02
C THR A 232 15.09 2.54 -7.00
N THR A 233 14.29 2.56 -5.93
CA THR A 233 14.49 1.66 -4.79
C THR A 233 13.19 0.96 -4.42
N GLY A 234 13.24 -0.37 -4.31
CA GLY A 234 12.13 -1.21 -3.84
C GLY A 234 12.18 -1.43 -2.33
N CYS A 235 11.06 -1.25 -1.65
CA CYS A 235 10.81 -1.60 -0.24
C CYS A 235 9.44 -2.27 -0.10
N THR A 236 9.09 -2.68 1.10
CA THR A 236 7.77 -3.22 1.44
C THR A 236 7.01 -2.25 2.35
N GLY A 237 5.74 -2.06 2.10
CA GLY A 237 4.83 -1.30 2.98
C GLY A 237 3.59 -2.10 3.32
N THR A 238 2.85 -1.64 4.33
CA THR A 238 1.63 -2.32 4.78
C THR A 238 0.54 -1.30 5.06
N LEU A 239 -0.62 -1.46 4.44
CA LEU A 239 -1.81 -0.69 4.81
C LEU A 239 -2.25 -1.06 6.23
N VAL A 240 -2.49 -0.05 7.06
CA VAL A 240 -2.89 -0.23 8.45
C VAL A 240 -4.21 0.47 8.77
N ASN A 241 -5.05 -0.21 9.53
CA ASN A 241 -6.30 0.33 10.03
C ASN A 241 -6.06 1.34 11.17
N ASN A 242 -7.07 2.13 11.46
CA ASN A 242 -7.11 3.00 12.63
C ASN A 242 -8.39 2.77 13.45
N THR A 243 -8.44 3.28 14.67
CA THR A 243 -9.59 3.07 15.58
C THR A 243 -10.89 3.71 15.12
N ALA A 244 -10.86 4.64 14.15
CA ALA A 244 -12.06 5.19 13.53
C ALA A 244 -12.68 4.26 12.49
N ASN A 245 -11.93 3.27 11.95
CA ASN A 245 -12.31 2.42 10.82
C ASN A 245 -12.82 3.25 9.63
N ASP A 246 -12.13 4.37 9.34
CA ASP A 246 -12.56 5.37 8.35
C ASP A 246 -12.01 5.12 6.94
N GLY A 247 -11.21 4.05 6.76
CA GLY A 247 -10.63 3.68 5.47
C GLY A 247 -9.51 4.60 4.99
N LYS A 248 -8.95 5.46 5.85
CA LYS A 248 -7.78 6.25 5.48
C LYS A 248 -6.62 5.33 5.12
N PRO A 249 -6.01 5.52 3.94
CA PRO A 249 -5.01 4.59 3.42
C PRO A 249 -3.62 4.84 4.05
N TYR A 250 -3.52 4.64 5.36
CA TYR A 250 -2.25 4.71 6.06
C TYR A 250 -1.35 3.55 5.66
N LEU A 251 -0.10 3.87 5.35
CA LEU A 251 0.93 2.92 4.91
C LEU A 251 2.10 2.95 5.89
N LEU A 252 2.29 1.84 6.61
CA LEU A 252 3.41 1.65 7.53
C LEU A 252 4.60 1.05 6.79
N THR A 253 5.80 1.61 7.01
CA THR A 253 7.06 1.12 6.45
C THR A 253 8.23 1.52 7.35
N ALA A 254 9.48 1.25 6.92
CA ALA A 254 10.69 1.67 7.62
C ALA A 254 11.15 3.06 7.20
N SER A 255 11.70 3.86 8.13
CA SER A 255 12.21 5.20 7.82
C SER A 255 13.43 5.17 6.92
N HIS A 256 14.29 4.14 7.04
CA HIS A 256 15.47 4.01 6.20
C HIS A 256 15.15 3.82 4.72
N CYS A 257 13.94 3.36 4.38
CA CYS A 257 13.45 3.35 3.00
C CYS A 257 13.31 4.77 2.42
N LEU A 258 12.98 5.76 3.26
CA LEU A 258 12.67 7.13 2.83
C LEU A 258 13.88 8.06 2.87
N ASN A 259 14.89 7.77 3.71
CA ASN A 259 16.06 8.62 3.91
C ASN A 259 17.35 8.04 3.30
N ASN A 260 17.20 7.20 2.28
CA ASN A 260 18.31 6.51 1.64
C ASN A 260 19.24 5.84 2.66
N GLN A 261 18.68 5.00 3.54
CA GLN A 261 19.42 4.19 4.51
C GLN A 261 20.21 5.03 5.52
N PHE A 262 19.59 6.11 6.01
CA PHE A 262 20.18 7.10 6.91
C PHE A 262 21.37 7.90 6.30
N GLN A 263 21.60 7.82 4.99
CA GLN A 263 22.63 8.60 4.31
C GLN A 263 22.21 10.07 4.14
N ILE A 264 20.91 10.33 3.96
CA ILE A 264 20.37 11.68 3.86
C ILE A 264 19.93 12.12 5.26
N LYS A 265 20.59 13.14 5.80
CA LYS A 265 20.20 13.75 7.08
C LYS A 265 19.06 14.75 6.84
N ASN A 266 17.96 14.61 7.59
CA ASN A 266 16.78 15.46 7.52
C ASN A 266 16.23 15.61 6.08
N PRO A 267 15.85 14.50 5.41
CA PRO A 267 15.24 14.58 4.09
C PRO A 267 13.91 15.33 4.18
N ASP A 268 13.47 15.91 3.07
CA ASP A 268 12.09 16.33 2.94
C ASP A 268 11.21 15.08 2.77
N TYR A 269 10.72 14.56 3.89
CA TYR A 269 9.86 13.34 3.90
C TYR A 269 8.57 13.53 3.11
N GLU A 270 8.07 14.76 2.99
CA GLU A 270 6.89 15.05 2.21
C GLU A 270 7.20 14.99 0.70
N GLU A 271 8.38 15.42 0.28
CA GLU A 271 8.87 15.28 -1.10
C GLU A 271 9.06 13.81 -1.45
N VAL A 272 9.76 13.04 -0.59
CA VAL A 272 9.98 11.60 -0.81
C VAL A 272 8.66 10.84 -0.85
N ALA A 273 7.73 11.13 0.06
CA ALA A 273 6.39 10.52 0.07
C ALA A 273 5.62 10.81 -1.23
N GLY A 274 5.78 12.01 -1.79
CA GLY A 274 5.20 12.37 -3.08
C GLY A 274 5.75 11.57 -4.27
N ASN A 275 6.96 11.01 -4.14
CA ASN A 275 7.63 10.26 -5.20
C ASN A 275 7.69 8.76 -4.92
N ILE A 276 6.52 8.17 -4.59
CA ILE A 276 6.34 6.74 -4.30
C ILE A 276 5.29 6.16 -5.25
N VAL A 277 5.52 4.91 -5.68
CA VAL A 277 4.52 4.07 -6.37
C VAL A 277 4.36 2.79 -5.58
N CYS A 278 3.13 2.44 -5.20
CA CYS A 278 2.78 1.21 -4.48
C CYS A 278 2.08 0.22 -5.41
N TYR A 279 2.58 -1.01 -5.49
CA TYR A 279 1.95 -2.12 -6.19
C TYR A 279 1.15 -2.99 -5.23
N PHE A 280 -0.13 -3.13 -5.51
CA PHE A 280 -1.08 -3.98 -4.79
C PHE A 280 -1.17 -5.35 -5.45
N ASN A 281 -1.43 -6.38 -4.67
CA ASN A 281 -1.64 -7.75 -5.15
C ASN A 281 -0.53 -8.25 -6.10
N TYR A 282 0.70 -7.77 -5.89
CA TYR A 282 1.86 -8.22 -6.65
C TYR A 282 2.34 -9.57 -6.11
N ASN A 283 1.61 -10.63 -6.44
CA ASN A 283 1.82 -12.00 -6.02
C ASN A 283 1.54 -12.98 -7.16
N SER A 284 2.13 -14.18 -7.09
CA SER A 284 1.76 -15.26 -8.00
C SER A 284 0.36 -15.77 -7.66
N PRO A 285 -0.50 -16.04 -8.65
CA PRO A 285 -1.83 -16.61 -8.42
C PRO A 285 -1.79 -18.06 -7.94
N GLN A 286 -0.65 -18.76 -8.09
CA GLN A 286 -0.48 -20.16 -7.71
C GLN A 286 0.95 -20.45 -7.20
N CYS A 287 1.07 -21.53 -6.42
CA CYS A 287 2.35 -21.96 -5.86
C CYS A 287 3.31 -22.50 -6.92
N SER A 288 2.81 -23.31 -7.86
CA SER A 288 3.64 -23.97 -8.87
C SER A 288 2.85 -24.30 -10.15
N PRO A 289 3.33 -23.90 -11.34
CA PRO A 289 4.49 -23.04 -11.52
C PRO A 289 4.26 -21.64 -10.95
N VAL A 290 5.32 -20.96 -10.52
CA VAL A 290 5.21 -19.55 -10.11
C VAL A 290 4.95 -18.71 -11.37
N GLU A 291 3.88 -17.94 -11.34
CA GLU A 291 3.46 -17.08 -12.44
C GLU A 291 3.77 -15.60 -12.16
N PRO A 292 3.84 -14.76 -13.21
CA PRO A 292 3.99 -13.32 -13.05
C PRO A 292 2.89 -12.71 -12.17
N GLY A 293 3.27 -11.75 -11.34
CA GLY A 293 2.33 -10.96 -10.54
C GLY A 293 1.63 -9.90 -11.38
N ARG A 294 0.54 -9.37 -10.84
CA ARG A 294 -0.17 -8.22 -11.42
C ARG A 294 0.67 -6.95 -11.29
N THR A 295 0.65 -6.13 -12.33
CA THR A 295 1.32 -4.83 -12.37
C THR A 295 0.37 -3.67 -12.60
N ASP A 296 -0.91 -3.99 -12.76
CA ASP A 296 -1.98 -3.08 -13.14
C ASP A 296 -2.71 -2.45 -11.93
N GLN A 297 -2.35 -2.84 -10.70
CA GLN A 297 -2.94 -2.29 -9.48
C GLN A 297 -1.91 -1.47 -8.71
N THR A 298 -1.77 -0.20 -9.07
CA THR A 298 -0.82 0.71 -8.44
C THR A 298 -1.47 2.00 -7.96
N ILE A 299 -0.86 2.62 -6.94
CA ILE A 299 -1.19 3.98 -6.47
C ILE A 299 0.11 4.77 -6.41
N ALA A 300 0.10 5.97 -6.98
CA ALA A 300 1.20 6.90 -6.95
C ALA A 300 0.99 7.97 -5.88
N SER A 301 2.10 8.43 -5.32
CA SER A 301 2.18 9.50 -4.33
C SER A 301 1.54 9.17 -2.97
N ALA A 302 2.12 9.73 -1.95
CA ALA A 302 1.64 9.66 -0.58
C ALA A 302 1.95 10.97 0.14
N HIS A 303 1.38 11.16 1.31
CA HIS A 303 1.67 12.23 2.25
C HIS A 303 2.45 11.68 3.44
N PHE A 304 3.40 12.44 3.91
CA PHE A 304 4.07 12.19 5.18
C PHE A 304 3.09 12.33 6.35
N ARG A 305 3.14 11.40 7.32
CA ARG A 305 2.30 11.45 8.52
C ARG A 305 3.10 11.35 9.82
N ALA A 306 4.05 10.43 9.91
CA ALA A 306 4.97 10.34 11.03
C ALA A 306 6.25 9.60 10.61
N VAL A 307 7.40 10.04 11.11
CA VAL A 307 8.68 9.33 10.97
C VAL A 307 9.45 9.40 12.29
N ASN A 308 9.91 8.26 12.77
CA ASN A 308 10.78 8.16 13.92
C ASN A 308 12.05 7.38 13.54
N GLU A 309 13.09 8.10 13.16
CA GLU A 309 14.38 7.51 12.75
C GLU A 309 15.05 6.74 13.90
N SER A 310 14.83 7.18 15.15
CA SER A 310 15.41 6.49 16.32
C SER A 310 14.80 5.11 16.60
N THR A 311 13.69 4.77 15.95
CA THR A 311 13.10 3.43 15.98
C THR A 311 12.99 2.81 14.58
N ASP A 312 13.33 3.57 13.53
CA ASP A 312 13.18 3.20 12.12
C ASP A 312 11.73 3.10 11.63
N MET A 313 10.78 3.75 12.28
CA MET A 313 9.38 3.72 11.88
C MET A 313 9.04 4.86 10.94
N ALA A 314 8.25 4.58 9.88
CA ALA A 314 7.60 5.57 9.03
C ALA A 314 6.14 5.23 8.78
N LEU A 315 5.27 6.24 8.84
CA LEU A 315 3.86 6.17 8.48
C LEU A 315 3.55 7.23 7.43
N LEU A 316 3.02 6.77 6.32
CA LEU A 316 2.54 7.59 5.20
C LEU A 316 1.01 7.47 5.10
N GLU A 317 0.40 8.30 4.27
CA GLU A 317 -1.00 8.16 3.82
C GLU A 317 -1.00 8.28 2.31
N LEU A 318 -1.44 7.26 1.60
CA LEU A 318 -1.51 7.30 0.15
C LEU A 318 -2.39 8.46 -0.30
N GLN A 319 -2.07 9.08 -1.44
CA GLN A 319 -2.84 10.19 -1.98
C GLN A 319 -4.28 9.77 -2.29
N ASP A 320 -4.44 8.55 -2.79
CA ASP A 320 -5.73 7.99 -3.18
C ASP A 320 -6.07 6.76 -2.33
N THR A 321 -7.35 6.58 -2.04
CA THR A 321 -7.86 5.34 -1.45
C THR A 321 -7.83 4.23 -2.49
N PRO A 322 -7.32 3.03 -2.16
CA PRO A 322 -7.34 1.90 -3.07
C PRO A 322 -8.75 1.63 -3.62
N PRO A 323 -8.92 1.54 -4.95
CA PRO A 323 -10.20 1.16 -5.56
C PRO A 323 -10.72 -0.17 -5.03
N ALA A 324 -12.04 -0.36 -5.02
CA ALA A 324 -12.68 -1.56 -4.49
C ALA A 324 -12.22 -2.87 -5.16
N ASP A 325 -11.90 -2.82 -6.45
CA ASP A 325 -11.39 -3.95 -7.23
C ASP A 325 -9.95 -4.36 -6.84
N TYR A 326 -9.19 -3.51 -6.11
CA TYR A 326 -7.91 -3.90 -5.51
C TYR A 326 -8.11 -4.82 -4.31
N ARG A 327 -9.32 -4.87 -3.73
CA ARG A 327 -9.65 -5.65 -2.54
C ARG A 327 -8.64 -5.46 -1.41
N ALA A 328 -8.12 -4.22 -1.28
CA ALA A 328 -7.13 -3.89 -0.28
C ALA A 328 -7.67 -4.14 1.13
N TYR A 329 -6.83 -4.71 1.99
CA TYR A 329 -7.12 -4.93 3.39
C TYR A 329 -6.27 -3.99 4.24
N TYR A 330 -6.85 -3.44 5.28
CA TYR A 330 -6.17 -2.59 6.26
C TYR A 330 -5.84 -3.44 7.48
N ALA A 331 -4.56 -3.75 7.67
CA ALA A 331 -4.13 -4.66 8.73
C ALA A 331 -4.36 -4.07 10.12
N GLY A 332 -4.71 -4.93 11.07
CA GLY A 332 -4.73 -4.61 12.49
C GLY A 332 -3.32 -4.46 13.06
N TRP A 333 -3.21 -3.89 14.25
CA TRP A 333 -1.94 -3.66 14.92
C TRP A 333 -2.04 -3.89 16.42
N ASN A 334 -0.89 -4.20 17.06
CA ASN A 334 -0.75 -4.36 18.50
C ASN A 334 0.44 -3.52 19.00
N ALA A 335 0.15 -2.50 19.82
CA ALA A 335 1.11 -1.62 20.46
C ALA A 335 1.28 -1.92 21.98
N LEU A 336 0.74 -3.03 22.47
CA LEU A 336 0.85 -3.43 23.88
C LEU A 336 2.13 -4.21 24.14
N ASP A 337 2.35 -5.27 23.36
CA ASP A 337 3.39 -6.27 23.57
C ASP A 337 3.76 -6.98 22.25
N ALA A 338 4.47 -8.10 22.37
CA ALA A 338 4.86 -8.95 21.24
C ALA A 338 3.69 -9.76 20.64
N GLY A 339 2.54 -9.82 21.29
CA GLY A 339 1.54 -10.83 20.95
C GLY A 339 2.05 -12.25 21.17
N THR A 340 1.56 -13.21 20.41
CA THR A 340 1.93 -14.63 20.53
C THR A 340 2.41 -15.22 19.21
N ALA A 341 3.27 -16.23 19.28
CA ALA A 341 3.69 -17.03 18.12
C ALA A 341 2.53 -17.91 17.60
N PRO A 342 2.56 -18.35 16.33
CA PRO A 342 3.62 -18.12 15.35
C PRO A 342 3.56 -16.72 14.76
N TYR A 343 4.74 -16.16 14.45
CA TYR A 343 4.85 -14.87 13.78
C TYR A 343 5.01 -15.07 12.27
N THR A 344 4.42 -14.14 11.52
CA THR A 344 4.44 -14.16 10.05
C THR A 344 5.00 -12.85 9.53
N CYS A 345 5.92 -12.92 8.57
CA CYS A 345 6.36 -11.78 7.79
C CYS A 345 5.97 -11.99 6.33
N ILE A 346 5.25 -11.04 5.75
CA ILE A 346 4.88 -11.02 4.33
C ILE A 346 5.65 -9.86 3.69
N HIS A 347 6.41 -10.11 2.61
CA HIS A 347 7.38 -9.17 2.09
C HIS A 347 7.64 -9.32 0.59
N HIS A 348 8.38 -8.33 0.02
CA HIS A 348 8.83 -8.30 -1.37
C HIS A 348 10.37 -8.30 -1.46
N PRO A 349 11.05 -9.43 -1.15
CA PRO A 349 12.50 -9.50 -1.19
C PRO A 349 13.01 -9.32 -2.62
N GLY A 350 14.03 -8.46 -2.82
CA GLY A 350 14.56 -8.12 -4.15
C GLY A 350 13.54 -7.46 -5.08
N GLY A 351 12.48 -6.83 -4.55
CA GLY A 351 11.36 -6.33 -5.35
C GLY A 351 10.57 -7.45 -6.05
N SER A 352 10.71 -8.70 -5.60
CA SER A 352 10.04 -9.86 -6.19
C SER A 352 8.58 -10.00 -5.72
N LEU A 353 7.90 -10.99 -6.27
CA LEU A 353 6.57 -11.40 -5.85
C LEU A 353 6.47 -11.56 -4.33
N LYS A 354 5.29 -11.33 -3.80
CA LYS A 354 4.98 -11.46 -2.37
C LYS A 354 5.33 -12.85 -1.83
N ARG A 355 6.12 -12.87 -0.75
CA ARG A 355 6.63 -14.08 -0.10
C ARG A 355 6.28 -14.07 1.38
N LEU A 356 6.39 -15.25 1.99
CA LEU A 356 6.02 -15.45 3.39
C LEU A 356 7.14 -16.14 4.16
N ASN A 357 7.44 -15.60 5.36
CA ASN A 357 8.30 -16.22 6.35
C ASN A 357 7.50 -16.55 7.62
N LEU A 358 7.87 -17.64 8.29
CA LEU A 358 7.27 -18.07 9.55
C LEU A 358 8.32 -18.21 10.64
N ALA A 359 8.01 -17.71 11.84
CA ALA A 359 8.77 -17.94 13.07
C ALA A 359 7.86 -18.53 14.14
N GLU A 360 8.25 -19.70 14.67
CA GLU A 360 7.50 -20.43 15.69
C GLU A 360 7.92 -20.06 17.12
N GLY A 361 9.14 -19.52 17.27
CA GLY A 361 9.67 -19.09 18.56
C GLY A 361 9.20 -17.69 18.93
N ASN A 362 9.21 -17.38 20.23
CA ASN A 362 8.90 -16.03 20.72
C ASN A 362 9.92 -15.02 20.22
N VAL A 363 9.47 -13.79 19.99
CA VAL A 363 10.33 -12.63 19.75
C VAL A 363 10.65 -11.93 21.06
N GLU A 364 11.79 -11.26 21.13
CA GLU A 364 12.22 -10.48 22.29
C GLU A 364 12.48 -9.03 21.91
N LEU A 365 12.17 -8.12 22.82
CA LEU A 365 12.47 -6.70 22.63
C LEU A 365 13.96 -6.47 22.94
N THR A 366 14.68 -5.86 22.00
CA THR A 366 16.13 -5.70 22.09
C THR A 366 16.59 -4.37 21.49
N THR A 367 17.84 -4.02 21.75
CA THR A 367 18.52 -2.90 21.11
C THR A 367 19.24 -3.38 19.85
N TYR A 368 18.78 -2.93 18.70
CA TYR A 368 19.48 -3.21 17.44
C TYR A 368 20.58 -2.18 17.21
N LYS A 369 21.80 -2.65 16.90
CA LYS A 369 22.97 -1.79 16.69
C LYS A 369 23.50 -1.98 15.27
N ILE A 370 23.65 -0.88 14.56
CA ILE A 370 24.26 -0.80 13.23
C ILE A 370 25.25 0.36 13.18
N GLN A 371 26.11 0.37 12.17
CA GLN A 371 27.17 1.38 12.08
C GLN A 371 26.69 2.79 11.65
N VAL A 372 25.53 2.86 10.98
CA VAL A 372 25.09 4.11 10.33
C VAL A 372 24.14 4.94 11.18
N THR A 373 23.54 4.36 12.23
CA THR A 373 22.65 5.08 13.16
C THR A 373 22.57 4.39 14.51
N ASP A 374 22.27 5.14 15.55
CA ASP A 374 21.99 4.65 16.90
C ASP A 374 20.47 4.62 17.10
N PHE A 375 19.91 3.42 17.21
CA PHE A 375 18.51 3.25 17.58
C PHE A 375 18.31 3.35 19.10
N ASN A 376 17.10 3.72 19.51
CA ASN A 376 16.72 3.72 20.91
C ASN A 376 16.91 2.32 21.56
N GLU A 377 17.22 2.30 22.84
CA GLU A 377 17.32 1.04 23.58
C GLU A 377 15.99 0.30 23.57
N ASN A 378 16.06 -1.02 23.38
CA ASN A 378 14.89 -1.91 23.37
C ASN A 378 13.78 -1.44 22.42
N SER A 379 14.16 -0.98 21.22
CA SER A 379 13.22 -0.46 20.21
C SER A 379 12.86 -1.46 19.11
N HIS A 380 13.47 -2.64 19.12
CA HIS A 380 13.28 -3.64 18.06
C HIS A 380 12.88 -5.01 18.60
N TRP A 381 11.96 -5.68 17.90
CA TRP A 381 11.68 -7.10 18.06
C TRP A 381 12.73 -7.90 17.33
N LYS A 382 13.38 -8.84 18.00
CA LYS A 382 14.31 -9.80 17.42
C LYS A 382 13.59 -11.10 17.11
N VAL A 383 13.58 -11.50 15.84
CA VAL A 383 13.27 -12.85 15.39
C VAL A 383 14.57 -13.64 15.43
N ALA A 384 14.72 -14.51 16.41
CA ALA A 384 15.97 -15.28 16.58
C ALA A 384 16.19 -16.26 15.41
N ARG A 385 15.13 -16.90 14.91
CA ARG A 385 15.19 -17.88 13.81
C ARG A 385 13.87 -17.98 13.09
N TRP A 386 13.93 -18.02 11.78
CA TRP A 386 12.81 -18.40 10.91
C TRP A 386 12.73 -19.92 10.80
N ALA A 387 11.52 -20.47 10.96
CA ALA A 387 11.19 -21.86 10.63
C ALA A 387 11.09 -22.04 9.12
N THR A 388 10.64 -20.99 8.42
CA THR A 388 10.55 -20.95 6.96
C THR A 388 10.91 -19.56 6.47
N GLY A 389 11.73 -19.49 5.41
CA GLY A 389 12.10 -18.23 4.75
C GLY A 389 13.28 -17.53 5.42
N CYS A 390 13.56 -16.33 4.94
CA CYS A 390 14.52 -15.35 5.45
C CYS A 390 14.18 -13.99 4.84
N THR A 391 14.88 -12.92 5.19
CA THR A 391 14.69 -11.61 4.57
C THR A 391 15.83 -11.25 3.63
N ALA A 392 15.62 -10.31 2.72
CA ALA A 392 16.62 -9.78 1.80
C ALA A 392 16.39 -8.28 1.55
N GLY A 393 17.27 -7.61 0.81
CA GLY A 393 17.04 -6.23 0.35
C GLY A 393 15.67 -6.13 -0.32
N GLY A 394 14.92 -5.05 -0.07
CA GLY A 394 13.52 -4.90 -0.51
C GLY A 394 12.47 -5.43 0.49
N SER A 395 12.86 -6.30 1.43
CA SER A 395 11.98 -6.70 2.55
C SER A 395 11.81 -5.59 3.60
N SER A 396 12.61 -4.54 3.56
CA SER A 396 12.58 -3.37 4.45
C SER A 396 11.16 -2.81 4.60
N GLY A 397 10.73 -2.58 5.84
CA GLY A 397 9.39 -2.09 6.17
C GLY A 397 8.29 -3.17 6.20
N SER A 398 8.59 -4.43 5.85
CA SER A 398 7.60 -5.51 5.87
C SER A 398 7.08 -5.79 7.29
N PRO A 399 5.79 -6.11 7.44
CA PRO A 399 5.17 -6.30 8.73
C PRO A 399 5.62 -7.60 9.41
N LEU A 400 5.72 -7.55 10.72
CA LEU A 400 5.74 -8.74 11.57
C LEU A 400 4.35 -8.89 12.21
N PHE A 401 3.60 -9.88 11.79
CA PHE A 401 2.29 -10.22 12.34
C PHE A 401 2.43 -11.22 13.49
N ASP A 402 1.65 -11.04 14.55
CA ASP A 402 1.43 -12.04 15.61
C ASP A 402 0.41 -13.13 15.18
N SER A 403 0.11 -14.06 16.08
CA SER A 403 -0.85 -15.14 15.82
C SER A 403 -2.29 -14.64 15.58
N ASP A 404 -2.63 -13.44 16.04
CA ASP A 404 -3.93 -12.80 15.83
C ASP A 404 -3.98 -11.97 14.54
N ASN A 405 -2.95 -12.09 13.68
CA ASN A 405 -2.79 -11.31 12.45
C ASN A 405 -2.74 -9.78 12.69
N ARG A 406 -2.19 -9.34 13.82
CA ARG A 406 -1.92 -7.94 14.12
C ARG A 406 -0.44 -7.62 13.94
N ILE A 407 -0.15 -6.49 13.35
CA ILE A 407 1.22 -6.01 13.18
C ILE A 407 1.78 -5.60 14.54
N ILE A 408 2.95 -6.11 14.91
CA ILE A 408 3.71 -5.70 16.09
C ILE A 408 4.93 -4.85 15.74
N GLY A 409 5.37 -4.87 14.47
CA GLY A 409 6.54 -4.13 14.00
C GLY A 409 6.74 -4.22 12.49
N GLY A 410 7.76 -3.52 11.99
CA GLY A 410 8.18 -3.56 10.60
C GLY A 410 9.69 -3.80 10.47
N LEU A 411 10.13 -4.47 9.41
CA LEU A 411 11.51 -4.91 9.23
C LEU A 411 12.47 -3.74 9.07
N THR A 412 13.46 -3.67 9.96
CA THR A 412 14.62 -2.77 9.88
C THR A 412 15.80 -3.43 9.21
N GLY A 413 16.15 -4.66 9.62
CA GLY A 413 17.34 -5.32 9.09
C GLY A 413 17.62 -6.66 9.73
N GLY A 414 18.81 -7.20 9.46
CA GLY A 414 19.25 -8.45 10.03
C GLY A 414 20.28 -9.18 9.18
N ALA A 415 20.59 -10.41 9.61
CA ALA A 415 21.61 -11.24 8.98
C ALA A 415 21.06 -12.53 8.36
N SER A 416 19.74 -12.74 8.40
CA SER A 416 19.14 -13.98 7.89
C SER A 416 19.42 -14.23 6.41
N SER A 417 19.58 -15.48 6.06
CA SER A 417 19.76 -15.94 4.68
C SER A 417 19.18 -17.34 4.52
N CYS A 418 19.01 -17.82 3.30
CA CYS A 418 18.53 -19.19 3.07
C CYS A 418 19.42 -20.26 3.73
N LEU A 419 20.72 -20.00 3.85
CA LEU A 419 21.65 -20.93 4.50
C LEU A 419 21.67 -20.78 6.03
N ASN A 420 21.37 -19.58 6.52
CA ASN A 420 21.35 -19.28 7.94
C ASN A 420 20.19 -18.34 8.27
N PRO A 421 18.95 -18.87 8.51
CA PRO A 421 17.74 -18.07 8.67
C PRO A 421 17.61 -17.53 10.10
N VAL A 422 18.57 -16.72 10.55
CA VAL A 422 18.63 -16.21 11.94
C VAL A 422 18.81 -14.69 11.97
N GLU A 423 18.33 -14.10 13.05
CA GLU A 423 18.60 -12.72 13.45
C GLU A 423 18.11 -11.65 12.48
N ASP A 424 16.79 -11.51 12.42
CA ASP A 424 16.15 -10.33 11.83
C ASP A 424 15.52 -9.46 12.91
N PHE A 425 15.53 -8.13 12.68
CA PHE A 425 15.11 -7.11 13.63
C PHE A 425 14.02 -6.24 13.00
N PHE A 426 12.94 -6.07 13.77
CA PHE A 426 11.76 -5.31 13.36
C PHE A 426 11.56 -4.14 14.31
N PHE A 427 11.42 -2.91 13.83
CA PHE A 427 11.05 -1.81 14.71
C PHE A 427 9.75 -2.12 15.43
N SER A 428 9.64 -1.71 16.70
CA SER A 428 8.48 -2.01 17.53
C SER A 428 7.42 -0.93 17.42
N ILE A 429 6.17 -1.30 17.06
CA ILE A 429 5.01 -0.40 17.14
C ILE A 429 4.83 0.09 18.58
N GLN A 430 5.05 -0.75 19.59
CA GLN A 430 4.95 -0.38 21.00
C GLN A 430 5.85 0.81 21.35
N LYS A 431 7.09 0.82 20.85
CA LYS A 431 8.07 1.89 21.09
C LYS A 431 7.85 3.13 20.21
N SER A 432 7.28 2.95 19.03
CA SER A 432 6.93 4.04 18.12
C SER A 432 5.54 4.62 18.40
N TRP A 433 4.84 4.14 19.44
CA TRP A 433 3.46 4.52 19.72
C TRP A 433 3.31 5.98 20.18
N SER A 434 4.06 6.36 21.24
CA SER A 434 3.92 7.66 21.90
C SER A 434 5.24 8.31 22.31
N GLU A 435 6.36 7.79 21.87
CA GLU A 435 7.69 8.32 22.14
C GLU A 435 8.42 8.66 20.84
N PRO A 436 9.13 9.79 20.76
CA PRO A 436 9.15 10.93 21.69
C PRO A 436 7.83 11.72 21.69
N ALA A 437 7.68 12.73 22.54
CA ALA A 437 6.46 13.55 22.68
C ALA A 437 6.12 14.46 21.49
N ASP A 438 6.64 14.17 20.31
CA ASP A 438 6.42 14.88 19.04
C ASP A 438 5.42 14.09 18.18
N SER A 439 4.28 14.71 17.86
CA SER A 439 3.20 14.06 17.10
C SER A 439 3.62 13.64 15.69
N SER A 440 4.61 14.28 15.09
CA SER A 440 5.17 13.92 13.79
C SER A 440 6.07 12.67 13.84
N LYS A 441 6.32 12.13 15.05
CA LYS A 441 7.14 10.95 15.30
C LYS A 441 6.38 9.80 15.95
N GLN A 442 5.05 9.93 16.12
CA GLN A 442 4.21 9.01 16.86
C GLN A 442 3.13 8.38 15.99
N LEU A 443 2.90 7.08 16.15
CA LEU A 443 1.78 6.38 15.53
C LEU A 443 0.43 6.72 16.15
N LYS A 444 0.40 7.00 17.46
CA LYS A 444 -0.79 7.21 18.27
C LYS A 444 -1.79 8.20 17.65
N TYR A 445 -1.33 9.35 17.19
CA TYR A 445 -2.22 10.38 16.67
C TYR A 445 -2.93 10.02 15.37
N ARG A 446 -2.38 9.05 14.63
CA ARG A 446 -2.94 8.60 13.36
C ARG A 446 -3.71 7.29 13.51
N LEU A 447 -3.22 6.36 14.34
CA LEU A 447 -3.84 5.05 14.51
C LEU A 447 -4.92 5.03 15.61
N ASP A 448 -4.93 6.02 16.53
CA ASP A 448 -6.03 6.23 17.49
C ASP A 448 -6.62 7.66 17.37
N PRO A 449 -7.16 8.06 16.20
CA PRO A 449 -7.64 9.42 15.96
C PRO A 449 -8.86 9.80 16.80
N ILE A 450 -9.64 8.82 17.25
CA ILE A 450 -10.82 9.05 18.10
C ILE A 450 -10.50 9.06 19.60
N GLY A 451 -9.23 8.83 19.97
CA GLY A 451 -8.75 8.99 21.33
C GLY A 451 -9.35 8.01 22.34
N VAL A 452 -9.67 6.79 21.92
CA VAL A 452 -10.22 5.74 22.81
C VAL A 452 -9.15 5.07 23.68
N THR A 453 -7.91 5.57 23.62
CA THR A 453 -6.75 5.02 24.32
C THR A 453 -6.43 3.56 23.98
N ALA A 454 -6.90 3.13 22.81
CA ALA A 454 -6.61 1.79 22.31
C ALA A 454 -5.12 1.62 22.04
N ARG A 455 -4.61 0.46 22.41
CA ARG A 455 -3.24 0.03 22.15
C ARG A 455 -3.19 -1.18 21.20
N SER A 456 -4.36 -1.57 20.67
CA SER A 456 -4.52 -2.55 19.60
C SER A 456 -5.77 -2.24 18.78
N CYS A 457 -5.77 -2.67 17.54
CA CYS A 457 -6.89 -2.52 16.61
C CYS A 457 -6.95 -3.74 15.70
N ASN A 458 -8.15 -4.21 15.37
CA ASN A 458 -8.33 -5.27 14.39
C ASN A 458 -8.18 -4.71 12.96
N GLY A 459 -7.88 -5.58 12.01
CA GLY A 459 -7.87 -5.19 10.61
C GLY A 459 -9.28 -4.95 10.07
N MET A 460 -9.35 -4.36 8.89
CA MET A 460 -10.60 -3.99 8.23
C MET A 460 -10.51 -4.30 6.73
N ASP A 461 -11.52 -4.95 6.20
CA ASP A 461 -11.76 -5.03 4.74
C ASP A 461 -12.84 -3.99 4.38
N PRO A 462 -12.51 -2.90 3.69
CA PRO A 462 -13.49 -1.87 3.33
C PRO A 462 -14.50 -2.35 2.28
N ASN A 463 -14.23 -3.46 1.61
CA ASN A 463 -15.07 -4.02 0.54
C ASN A 463 -15.99 -5.15 1.04
N GLU A 464 -15.67 -5.75 2.16
CA GLU A 464 -16.66 -6.51 2.91
C GLU A 464 -17.62 -5.44 3.42
N GLY A 465 -18.65 -5.19 2.63
CA GLY A 465 -19.60 -4.11 2.88
C GLY A 465 -19.94 -4.06 4.36
N SER A 466 -20.37 -2.92 4.85
CA SER A 466 -21.04 -2.75 6.13
C SER A 466 -22.36 -3.58 6.25
N GLY A 467 -22.42 -4.68 5.54
CA GLY A 467 -23.11 -5.88 5.94
C GLY A 467 -22.51 -6.16 7.29
N THR A 468 -23.23 -5.81 8.37
CA THR A 468 -23.00 -6.33 9.69
C THR A 468 -21.83 -7.30 9.65
N ALA A 469 -20.59 -6.80 9.94
CA ALA A 469 -19.64 -7.69 10.50
C ALA A 469 -20.35 -8.26 11.75
N ASN A 470 -20.99 -9.36 11.58
CA ASN A 470 -20.84 -10.44 12.48
C ASN A 470 -19.34 -10.78 12.36
N GLU A 471 -18.44 -9.90 12.86
CA GLU A 471 -17.46 -10.44 13.73
C GLU A 471 -18.28 -11.46 14.54
N HIS A 472 -17.92 -12.74 14.44
CA HIS A 472 -17.97 -13.55 15.62
C HIS A 472 -17.08 -12.82 16.65
N ILE A 473 -17.60 -11.70 17.17
CA ILE A 473 -17.62 -11.53 18.58
C ILE A 473 -18.31 -12.83 18.97
N GLU A 474 -17.53 -13.80 19.48
CA GLU A 474 -18.07 -14.84 20.34
C GLU A 474 -19.10 -14.09 21.13
N ALA A 475 -20.38 -14.41 20.89
CA ALA A 475 -21.49 -13.62 21.41
C ALA A 475 -21.13 -13.40 22.85
N ALA A 476 -20.72 -12.16 23.18
CA ALA A 476 -20.05 -11.95 24.44
C ALA A 476 -21.10 -12.33 25.45
N THR A 477 -20.96 -13.53 25.94
CA THR A 477 -21.81 -14.09 27.01
C THR A 477 -21.77 -13.17 28.23
N ASP A 478 -20.86 -12.18 28.18
CA ASP A 478 -20.54 -11.30 29.29
C ASP A 478 -21.34 -9.99 29.34
N VAL A 479 -21.96 -9.51 28.24
CA VAL A 479 -22.76 -8.26 28.21
C VAL A 479 -23.97 -8.44 27.30
N SER A 480 -25.15 -8.21 27.82
CA SER A 480 -26.37 -8.06 27.02
C SER A 480 -26.92 -6.63 27.11
N LEU A 481 -27.50 -6.15 25.99
CA LEU A 481 -28.07 -4.83 25.90
C LEU A 481 -29.46 -4.94 25.25
N SER A 482 -30.47 -4.37 25.88
CA SER A 482 -31.82 -4.27 25.35
C SER A 482 -32.39 -2.87 25.48
N VAL A 483 -33.24 -2.46 24.51
CA VAL A 483 -33.86 -1.15 24.47
C VAL A 483 -35.38 -1.26 24.71
N ASP A 484 -35.88 -0.64 25.75
CA ASP A 484 -37.30 -0.44 25.97
C ASP A 484 -37.75 0.91 25.40
N ARG A 485 -38.34 0.86 24.20
CA ARG A 485 -38.80 2.06 23.48
C ARG A 485 -40.01 2.74 24.13
N TYR A 486 -40.84 2.02 24.88
CA TYR A 486 -42.00 2.59 25.54
C TYR A 486 -41.61 3.39 26.78
N ARG A 487 -40.61 2.88 27.52
CA ARG A 487 -40.11 3.55 28.72
C ARG A 487 -38.96 4.50 28.46
N HIS A 488 -38.48 4.55 27.22
CA HIS A 488 -37.29 5.31 26.84
C HIS A 488 -36.08 4.98 27.71
N THR A 489 -35.82 3.69 27.91
CA THR A 489 -34.71 3.19 28.71
C THR A 489 -33.86 2.16 27.93
N ILE A 490 -32.60 2.08 28.31
CA ILE A 490 -31.70 1.00 27.87
C ILE A 490 -31.31 0.16 29.10
N HIS A 491 -31.41 -1.13 28.99
CA HIS A 491 -31.02 -2.11 30.01
C HIS A 491 -29.72 -2.77 29.58
N ILE A 492 -28.78 -2.88 30.51
CA ILE A 492 -27.46 -3.46 30.29
C ILE A 492 -27.21 -4.46 31.41
N ASP A 493 -26.94 -5.71 31.05
CA ASP A 493 -26.63 -6.80 31.96
C ASP A 493 -25.21 -7.29 31.69
N PHE A 494 -24.40 -7.39 32.74
CA PHE A 494 -23.06 -7.98 32.71
C PHE A 494 -23.11 -9.37 33.33
N ALA A 495 -22.39 -10.35 32.77
CA ALA A 495 -22.32 -11.70 33.34
C ALA A 495 -21.74 -11.71 34.75
N VAL A 496 -20.87 -10.75 35.07
CA VAL A 496 -20.30 -10.52 36.39
C VAL A 496 -20.37 -9.02 36.74
N PRO A 497 -20.46 -8.66 38.04
CA PRO A 497 -20.49 -7.26 38.44
C PRO A 497 -19.24 -6.50 37.99
N VAL A 498 -19.42 -5.32 37.37
CA VAL A 498 -18.31 -4.46 36.94
C VAL A 498 -18.09 -3.32 37.93
N SER A 499 -16.83 -3.06 38.26
CA SER A 499 -16.45 -1.95 39.14
C SER A 499 -16.59 -0.61 38.40
N ARG A 500 -16.34 -0.61 37.10
CA ARG A 500 -16.50 0.54 36.22
C ARG A 500 -16.60 0.12 34.77
N ALA A 501 -17.62 0.61 34.06
CA ALA A 501 -17.72 0.55 32.60
C ALA A 501 -18.12 1.91 32.06
N SER A 502 -17.77 2.21 30.82
CA SER A 502 -18.25 3.39 30.11
C SER A 502 -19.17 2.98 28.98
N LEU A 503 -20.28 3.69 28.81
CA LEU A 503 -21.22 3.51 27.72
C LEU A 503 -21.32 4.80 26.93
N THR A 504 -21.10 4.73 25.62
CA THR A 504 -21.15 5.87 24.71
C THR A 504 -22.16 5.62 23.59
N PHE A 505 -23.07 6.55 23.37
CA PHE A 505 -23.93 6.58 22.19
C PHE A 505 -23.23 7.35 21.08
N VAL A 506 -23.09 6.74 19.93
CA VAL A 506 -22.42 7.31 18.75
C VAL A 506 -23.40 7.34 17.58
N SER A 507 -23.54 8.47 16.91
CA SER A 507 -24.35 8.58 15.70
C SER A 507 -23.71 7.79 14.53
N LEU A 508 -24.46 7.52 13.48
CA LEU A 508 -23.92 6.90 12.25
C LEU A 508 -22.82 7.73 11.58
N THR A 509 -22.71 9.02 11.91
CA THR A 509 -21.60 9.89 11.43
C THR A 509 -20.38 9.87 12.35
N GLY A 510 -20.34 8.96 13.34
CA GLY A 510 -19.21 8.83 14.28
C GLY A 510 -19.20 9.85 15.44
N LYS A 511 -20.16 10.77 15.52
CA LYS A 511 -20.24 11.78 16.59
C LYS A 511 -20.73 11.14 17.89
N ALA A 512 -19.97 11.26 18.98
CA ALA A 512 -20.42 10.90 20.31
C ALA A 512 -21.56 11.84 20.75
N ILE A 513 -22.70 11.24 21.11
CA ILE A 513 -23.92 11.96 21.48
C ILE A 513 -24.01 12.07 23.00
N ARG A 514 -23.71 10.97 23.70
CA ARG A 514 -23.78 10.91 25.16
C ARG A 514 -22.92 9.81 25.74
N ASN A 515 -22.36 10.08 26.94
CA ASN A 515 -21.56 9.12 27.70
C ASN A 515 -22.19 8.90 29.08
N TYR A 516 -22.12 7.64 29.55
CA TYR A 516 -22.49 7.24 30.90
C TYR A 516 -21.37 6.42 31.54
N SER A 517 -21.21 6.54 32.84
CA SER A 517 -20.41 5.65 33.67
C SER A 517 -21.31 4.63 34.34
N ILE A 518 -21.00 3.36 34.24
CA ILE A 518 -21.82 2.24 34.72
C ILE A 518 -21.03 1.47 35.75
N THR A 519 -21.74 1.01 36.80
CA THR A 519 -21.19 0.13 37.83
C THR A 519 -22.21 -0.96 38.18
N GLY A 520 -21.78 -2.10 38.67
CA GLY A 520 -22.66 -3.20 39.07
C GLY A 520 -22.89 -4.21 37.96
N GLN A 521 -23.81 -5.13 38.18
CA GLN A 521 -24.11 -6.23 37.26
C GLN A 521 -25.23 -5.84 36.28
N GLN A 522 -26.24 -5.09 36.73
CA GLN A 522 -27.37 -4.63 35.95
C GLN A 522 -27.52 -3.14 36.05
N THR A 523 -27.78 -2.47 34.94
CA THR A 523 -27.99 -1.02 34.90
C THR A 523 -29.09 -0.67 33.90
N THR A 524 -29.99 0.20 34.34
CA THR A 524 -31.01 0.78 33.47
C THR A 524 -30.77 2.30 33.37
N LEU A 525 -30.62 2.79 32.17
CA LEU A 525 -30.35 4.21 31.90
C LEU A 525 -31.48 4.85 31.09
N PRO A 526 -31.91 6.09 31.46
CA PRO A 526 -32.85 6.82 30.66
C PRO A 526 -32.22 7.35 29.36
N ILE A 527 -32.92 7.17 28.25
CA ILE A 527 -32.47 7.63 26.91
C ILE A 527 -33.39 8.70 26.31
N GLY A 528 -34.37 9.18 27.06
CA GLY A 528 -35.37 10.16 26.59
C GLY A 528 -34.81 11.50 26.09
N SER A 529 -33.53 11.80 26.35
CA SER A 529 -32.80 12.97 25.82
C SER A 529 -31.98 12.69 24.56
N ILE A 530 -32.00 11.43 24.05
CA ILE A 530 -31.34 11.05 22.81
C ILE A 530 -32.40 11.16 21.70
N PRO A 531 -32.15 11.90 20.60
CA PRO A 531 -33.10 12.01 19.50
C PRO A 531 -33.44 10.64 18.92
N ALA A 532 -34.66 10.46 18.40
CA ALA A 532 -35.03 9.23 17.71
C ALA A 532 -34.10 8.97 16.51
N GLY A 533 -33.58 7.74 16.36
CA GLY A 533 -32.65 7.40 15.30
C GLY A 533 -31.89 6.11 15.56
N ILE A 534 -30.98 5.81 14.65
CA ILE A 534 -30.09 4.64 14.76
C ILE A 534 -28.75 5.12 15.35
N TYR A 535 -28.29 4.41 16.36
CA TYR A 535 -27.03 4.68 17.07
C TYR A 535 -26.20 3.41 17.22
N ILE A 536 -24.89 3.60 17.34
CA ILE A 536 -23.99 2.57 17.82
C ILE A 536 -23.80 2.83 19.33
N VAL A 537 -24.17 1.86 20.14
CA VAL A 537 -23.90 1.87 21.59
C VAL A 537 -22.58 1.16 21.82
N LYS A 538 -21.60 1.88 22.38
CA LYS A 538 -20.27 1.36 22.73
C LYS A 538 -20.20 1.18 24.25
N ILE A 539 -19.80 0.00 24.71
CA ILE A 539 -19.56 -0.29 26.14
C ILE A 539 -18.10 -0.71 26.29
N VAL A 540 -17.36 -0.02 27.15
CA VAL A 540 -15.97 -0.37 27.46
C VAL A 540 -15.88 -0.77 28.94
N TYR A 541 -15.44 -2.01 29.22
CA TYR A 541 -15.11 -2.48 30.54
C TYR A 541 -14.02 -3.55 30.48
N ASN A 542 -13.18 -3.64 31.50
CA ASN A 542 -12.05 -4.59 31.59
C ASN A 542 -11.17 -4.62 30.33
N ASN A 543 -10.92 -3.43 29.73
CA ASN A 543 -10.16 -3.24 28.50
C ASN A 543 -10.77 -3.93 27.25
N LYS A 544 -12.05 -4.35 27.32
CA LYS A 544 -12.81 -4.88 26.19
C LYS A 544 -13.81 -3.85 25.71
N LEU A 545 -13.99 -3.74 24.40
CA LEU A 545 -15.00 -2.90 23.75
C LEU A 545 -16.14 -3.77 23.22
N TYR A 546 -17.37 -3.46 23.62
CA TYR A 546 -18.60 -4.04 23.11
C TYR A 546 -19.36 -2.99 22.32
N THR A 547 -19.88 -3.36 21.16
CA THR A 547 -20.67 -2.45 20.34
C THR A 547 -21.95 -3.13 19.91
N GLN A 548 -23.05 -2.41 19.97
CA GLN A 548 -24.34 -2.88 19.50
C GLN A 548 -25.10 -1.76 18.79
N LYS A 549 -25.72 -2.07 17.64
CA LYS A 549 -26.61 -1.14 16.96
C LYS A 549 -27.92 -1.08 17.72
N ALA A 550 -28.39 0.10 18.05
CA ALA A 550 -29.64 0.35 18.75
C ALA A 550 -30.50 1.35 17.98
N LEU A 551 -31.80 1.12 17.94
CA LEU A 551 -32.80 2.01 17.36
C LEU A 551 -33.64 2.57 18.48
N PHE A 552 -33.69 3.91 18.60
CA PHE A 552 -34.44 4.65 19.60
C PHE A 552 -35.62 5.39 18.98
#